data_ddc3f9123624d456abf15d522f9ffa41
#
_entry.id   ddc3f9123624d456abf15d522f9ffa41
#
_cell.length_a   1.000
_cell.length_b   1.000
_cell.length_c   1.000
_cell.angle_alpha   90.00
_cell.angle_beta   90.00
_cell.angle_gamma   90.00
#
_symmetry.space_group_name_H-M   'P 1'
#
loop_
_entity.id
_entity.type
_entity.pdbx_description
1 polymer ?
#
loop_
_entity_poly.entity_id
_entity_poly.type
_entity_poly.pdbx_seq_one_letter_code
_entity_poly.pdbx_strand_id
1 'polypeptide(L)'
;MIMTRRTVIVSALGAVAAAGIAVYATVGSPVDAAELTVYKSPTCGCCGEWVKQLRANGFTVAVRDTDNVAPIKARAGIPPALESCHTALVGGYAIEGHVPAEDIRRLLREKPAARGLAGPGMPAGSPGMGGPPERYDVILFEDGGQSVYARY
;
A
#
# COMPACT_ATOMS: atom_id res chain seq x y z
N MET A 1 -74.25 54.68 2.65
CA MET A 1 -72.81 54.72 2.30
C MET A 1 -72.12 53.52 2.96
N ILE A 2 -71.91 52.44 2.21
CA ILE A 2 -71.52 51.17 2.72
C ILE A 2 -70.02 50.98 2.30
N MET A 3 -69.14 51.00 3.27
CA MET A 3 -67.70 50.72 3.03
C MET A 3 -67.42 49.18 3.19
N THR A 4 -67.15 48.53 2.12
CA THR A 4 -66.75 47.14 2.07
C THR A 4 -65.26 47.02 2.42
N ARG A 5 -64.93 46.36 3.52
CA ARG A 5 -63.54 45.94 3.91
C ARG A 5 -63.14 44.78 3.07
N ARG A 6 -62.10 44.98 2.22
CA ARG A 6 -61.43 43.86 1.51
C ARG A 6 -60.39 43.29 2.46
N THR A 7 -60.58 42.01 2.82
CA THR A 7 -59.65 41.23 3.57
C THR A 7 -58.58 40.75 2.62
N VAL A 8 -57.35 41.15 2.84
CA VAL A 8 -56.19 40.63 2.10
C VAL A 8 -55.67 39.41 2.84
N ILE A 9 -55.80 38.24 2.24
CA ILE A 9 -55.22 37.01 2.73
C ILE A 9 -53.79 36.94 2.19
N VAL A 10 -52.80 37.10 3.08
CA VAL A 10 -51.39 36.90 2.77
C VAL A 10 -51.10 35.41 2.97
N SER A 11 -50.97 34.68 1.87
CA SER A 11 -50.51 33.31 1.89
C SER A 11 -49.00 33.29 2.07
N ALA A 12 -48.54 32.91 3.25
CA ALA A 12 -47.11 32.62 3.49
C ALA A 12 -46.76 31.24 2.91
N LEU A 13 -46.09 31.23 1.76
CA LEU A 13 -45.42 30.02 1.24
C LEU A 13 -44.14 29.78 2.05
N GLY A 14 -44.19 28.79 2.93
CA GLY A 14 -43.02 28.30 3.63
C GLY A 14 -42.11 27.55 2.67
N ALA A 15 -40.94 28.09 2.40
CA ALA A 15 -39.88 27.39 1.70
C ALA A 15 -39.20 26.38 2.66
N VAL A 16 -39.49 25.10 2.51
CA VAL A 16 -38.74 24.03 3.17
C VAL A 16 -37.41 23.87 2.44
N ALA A 17 -36.33 24.42 3.00
CA ALA A 17 -34.99 24.18 2.57
C ALA A 17 -34.60 22.74 3.00
N ALA A 18 -34.65 21.78 2.09
CA ALA A 18 -34.09 20.46 2.28
C ALA A 18 -32.55 20.57 2.27
N ALA A 19 -31.96 20.60 3.48
CA ALA A 19 -30.51 20.47 3.63
C ALA A 19 -30.12 19.05 3.24
N GLY A 20 -29.73 18.86 1.98
CA GLY A 20 -29.11 17.64 1.50
C GLY A 20 -27.74 17.49 2.15
N ILE A 21 -27.61 16.59 3.13
CA ILE A 21 -26.31 16.16 3.63
C ILE A 21 -25.67 15.34 2.52
N ALA A 22 -24.78 15.96 1.75
CA ALA A 22 -23.91 15.26 0.83
C ALA A 22 -22.92 14.44 1.67
N VAL A 23 -23.20 13.16 1.87
CA VAL A 23 -22.23 12.19 2.38
C VAL A 23 -21.19 12.03 1.29
N TYR A 24 -20.10 12.78 1.38
CA TYR A 24 -18.91 12.50 0.59
C TYR A 24 -18.36 11.18 1.12
N ALA A 25 -18.76 10.07 0.48
CA ALA A 25 -18.02 8.84 0.59
C ALA A 25 -16.59 9.18 0.14
N THR A 26 -15.67 9.26 1.09
CA THR A 26 -14.24 9.28 0.79
C THR A 26 -13.94 7.93 0.16
N VAL A 27 -14.02 7.87 -1.17
CA VAL A 27 -13.47 6.77 -1.95
C VAL A 27 -11.98 6.85 -1.67
N GLY A 28 -11.50 6.05 -0.72
CA GLY A 28 -10.08 5.90 -0.46
C GLY A 28 -9.43 5.63 -1.80
N SER A 29 -8.40 6.42 -2.14
CA SER A 29 -7.63 6.17 -3.36
C SER A 29 -7.24 4.70 -3.32
N PRO A 30 -7.43 3.93 -4.40
CA PRO A 30 -7.16 2.51 -4.39
C PRO A 30 -5.65 2.29 -4.28
N VAL A 31 -5.16 2.26 -3.05
CA VAL A 31 -3.77 1.91 -2.73
C VAL A 31 -3.50 0.49 -3.22
N ASP A 32 -4.55 -0.33 -3.25
CA ASP A 32 -4.54 -1.70 -3.78
C ASP A 32 -4.49 -1.75 -5.32
N ALA A 33 -4.71 -0.64 -6.03
CA ALA A 33 -4.58 -0.57 -7.50
C ALA A 33 -3.14 -0.35 -7.97
N ALA A 34 -2.20 -0.08 -7.07
CA ALA A 34 -0.80 0.04 -7.44
C ALA A 34 -0.26 -1.34 -7.85
N GLU A 35 0.17 -1.48 -9.10
CA GLU A 35 0.78 -2.70 -9.60
C GLU A 35 2.20 -2.85 -9.04
N LEU A 36 2.47 -4.00 -8.38
CA LEU A 36 3.82 -4.39 -8.01
C LEU A 36 4.48 -5.12 -9.16
N THR A 37 5.68 -4.70 -9.56
CA THR A 37 6.53 -5.50 -10.45
C THR A 37 7.58 -6.21 -9.64
N VAL A 38 7.53 -7.55 -9.60
CA VAL A 38 8.43 -8.42 -8.80
C VAL A 38 9.48 -9.03 -9.70
N TYR A 39 10.75 -8.81 -9.39
CA TYR A 39 11.92 -9.41 -10.04
C TYR A 39 12.47 -10.52 -9.16
N LYS A 40 12.50 -11.75 -9.65
CA LYS A 40 12.92 -12.93 -8.90
C LYS A 40 13.53 -13.99 -9.80
N SER A 41 14.29 -14.94 -9.22
CA SER A 41 14.69 -16.15 -9.94
C SER A 41 13.45 -17.00 -10.28
N PRO A 42 13.39 -17.61 -11.49
CA PRO A 42 12.29 -18.51 -11.85
C PRO A 42 12.21 -19.73 -10.91
N THR A 43 13.32 -20.13 -10.29
CA THR A 43 13.41 -21.27 -9.37
C THR A 43 13.20 -20.92 -7.89
N CYS A 44 13.00 -19.63 -7.56
CA CYS A 44 12.78 -19.20 -6.18
C CYS A 44 11.36 -19.54 -5.71
N GLY A 45 11.20 -20.66 -4.97
CA GLY A 45 9.91 -21.13 -4.48
C GLY A 45 9.27 -20.16 -3.45
N CYS A 46 10.03 -19.74 -2.43
CA CYS A 46 9.54 -18.81 -1.40
C CYS A 46 9.12 -17.45 -1.98
N CYS A 47 9.83 -16.96 -3.02
CA CYS A 47 9.42 -15.76 -3.74
C CYS A 47 8.06 -15.95 -4.42
N GLY A 48 7.80 -17.13 -5.00
CA GLY A 48 6.51 -17.48 -5.59
C GLY A 48 5.39 -17.49 -4.55
N GLU A 49 5.64 -18.03 -3.36
CA GLU A 49 4.67 -18.05 -2.27
C GLU A 49 4.39 -16.62 -1.75
N TRP A 50 5.40 -15.76 -1.64
CA TRP A 50 5.20 -14.36 -1.31
C TRP A 50 4.31 -13.63 -2.33
N VAL A 51 4.54 -13.83 -3.63
CA VAL A 51 3.68 -13.29 -4.70
C VAL A 51 2.23 -13.77 -4.56
N LYS A 52 2.00 -15.06 -4.26
CA LYS A 52 0.65 -15.59 -4.01
C LYS A 52 -0.03 -14.89 -2.83
N GLN A 53 0.70 -14.68 -1.73
CA GLN A 53 0.17 -13.98 -0.57
C GLN A 53 -0.16 -12.52 -0.88
N LEU A 54 0.65 -11.80 -1.64
CA LEU A 54 0.33 -10.45 -2.08
C LEU A 54 -0.97 -10.41 -2.90
N ARG A 55 -1.11 -11.32 -3.87
CA ARG A 55 -2.34 -11.43 -4.67
C ARG A 55 -3.56 -11.77 -3.83
N ALA A 56 -3.44 -12.70 -2.88
CA ALA A 56 -4.50 -13.04 -1.94
C ALA A 56 -4.90 -11.86 -1.04
N ASN A 57 -3.96 -10.93 -0.82
CA ASN A 57 -4.18 -9.66 -0.13
C ASN A 57 -4.62 -8.52 -1.06
N GLY A 58 -5.03 -8.78 -2.30
CA GLY A 58 -5.63 -7.80 -3.20
C GLY A 58 -4.66 -6.96 -4.03
N PHE A 59 -3.35 -7.24 -3.97
CA PHE A 59 -2.40 -6.55 -4.85
C PHE A 59 -2.41 -7.10 -6.27
N THR A 60 -2.33 -6.21 -7.25
CA THR A 60 -2.00 -6.57 -8.63
C THR A 60 -0.49 -6.77 -8.74
N VAL A 61 -0.06 -7.98 -9.16
CA VAL A 61 1.36 -8.34 -9.17
C VAL A 61 1.78 -8.86 -10.55
N ALA A 62 2.66 -8.12 -11.21
CA ALA A 62 3.41 -8.56 -12.38
C ALA A 62 4.72 -9.23 -11.92
N VAL A 63 5.04 -10.40 -12.48
CA VAL A 63 6.30 -11.12 -12.20
C VAL A 63 7.21 -11.01 -13.39
N ARG A 64 8.49 -10.73 -13.12
CA ARG A 64 9.59 -10.69 -14.07
C ARG A 64 10.66 -11.66 -13.60
N ASP A 65 10.64 -12.85 -14.16
CA ASP A 65 11.70 -13.83 -13.89
C ASP A 65 13.03 -13.37 -14.49
N THR A 66 14.10 -13.49 -13.72
CA THR A 66 15.46 -13.12 -14.10
C THR A 66 16.47 -13.96 -13.34
N ASP A 67 17.54 -14.35 -14.00
CA ASP A 67 18.65 -15.08 -13.37
C ASP A 67 19.58 -14.16 -12.56
N ASN A 68 19.43 -12.83 -12.72
CA ASN A 68 20.24 -11.85 -12.01
C ASN A 68 19.41 -10.63 -11.57
N VAL A 69 19.11 -10.57 -10.29
CA VAL A 69 18.39 -9.44 -9.65
C VAL A 69 19.30 -8.29 -9.21
N ALA A 70 20.63 -8.48 -9.19
CA ALA A 70 21.57 -7.47 -8.69
C ALA A 70 21.48 -6.12 -9.40
N PRO A 71 21.32 -6.02 -10.75
CA PRO A 71 21.16 -4.72 -11.41
C PRO A 71 19.89 -3.99 -10.99
N ILE A 72 18.83 -4.73 -10.62
CA ILE A 72 17.56 -4.14 -10.15
C ILE A 72 17.77 -3.57 -8.75
N LYS A 73 18.40 -4.31 -7.84
CA LYS A 73 18.74 -3.87 -6.48
C LYS A 73 19.60 -2.60 -6.50
N ALA A 74 20.65 -2.59 -7.31
CA ALA A 74 21.53 -1.45 -7.45
C ALA A 74 20.80 -0.18 -7.92
N ARG A 75 19.94 -0.30 -8.95
CA ARG A 75 19.11 0.84 -9.41
C ARG A 75 18.09 1.29 -8.38
N ALA A 76 17.53 0.37 -7.61
CA ALA A 76 16.60 0.66 -6.54
C ALA A 76 17.27 1.25 -5.28
N GLY A 77 18.62 1.27 -5.24
CA GLY A 77 19.38 1.79 -4.12
C GLY A 77 19.27 0.94 -2.85
N ILE A 78 19.09 -0.37 -3.02
CA ILE A 78 19.00 -1.29 -1.88
C ILE A 78 20.40 -1.45 -1.26
N PRO A 79 20.56 -1.17 0.04
CA PRO A 79 21.84 -1.39 0.72
C PRO A 79 22.20 -2.89 0.71
N PRO A 80 23.47 -3.26 0.48
CA PRO A 80 23.90 -4.67 0.46
C PRO A 80 23.52 -5.45 1.73
N ALA A 81 23.53 -4.81 2.88
CA ALA A 81 23.13 -5.42 4.17
C ALA A 81 21.63 -5.78 4.25
N LEU A 82 20.80 -5.21 3.38
CA LEU A 82 19.34 -5.46 3.34
C LEU A 82 18.91 -6.36 2.18
N GLU A 83 19.83 -6.78 1.32
CA GLU A 83 19.51 -7.61 0.18
C GLU A 83 18.93 -8.97 0.57
N SER A 84 17.94 -9.41 -0.20
CA SER A 84 17.24 -10.69 -0.04
C SER A 84 17.09 -11.38 -1.40
N CYS A 85 16.20 -12.36 -1.51
CA CYS A 85 16.07 -13.23 -2.69
C CYS A 85 15.33 -12.58 -3.88
N HIS A 86 14.55 -11.51 -3.66
CA HIS A 86 13.82 -10.83 -4.72
C HIS A 86 13.65 -9.34 -4.39
N THR A 87 13.31 -8.58 -5.41
CA THR A 87 13.01 -7.14 -5.31
C THR A 87 11.71 -6.84 -6.03
N ALA A 88 10.83 -6.07 -5.42
CA ALA A 88 9.65 -5.53 -6.08
C ALA A 88 9.69 -4.01 -6.14
N LEU A 89 9.03 -3.44 -7.15
CA LEU A 89 8.86 -2.00 -7.32
C LEU A 89 7.37 -1.67 -7.31
N VAL A 90 6.96 -0.67 -6.54
CA VAL A 90 5.57 -0.22 -6.42
C VAL A 90 5.50 1.25 -6.01
N GLY A 91 4.74 2.06 -6.73
CA GLY A 91 4.47 3.45 -6.35
C GLY A 91 5.73 4.32 -6.14
N GLY A 92 6.84 3.99 -6.81
CA GLY A 92 8.14 4.66 -6.65
C GLY A 92 9.01 4.08 -5.53
N TYR A 93 8.51 3.11 -4.76
CA TYR A 93 9.26 2.44 -3.70
C TYR A 93 9.83 1.09 -4.16
N ALA A 94 10.93 0.69 -3.53
CA ALA A 94 11.46 -0.66 -3.61
C ALA A 94 11.02 -1.48 -2.38
N ILE A 95 10.62 -2.72 -2.63
CA ILE A 95 10.30 -3.70 -1.59
C ILE A 95 11.28 -4.86 -1.75
N GLU A 96 12.08 -5.08 -0.75
CA GLU A 96 13.13 -6.08 -0.74
C GLU A 96 12.79 -7.25 0.18
N GLY A 97 12.74 -8.46 -0.39
CA GLY A 97 12.45 -9.67 0.39
C GLY A 97 11.00 -9.78 0.87
N HIS A 98 10.80 -10.51 1.94
CA HIS A 98 9.51 -11.01 2.39
C HIS A 98 8.72 -10.02 3.27
N VAL A 99 8.57 -8.78 2.81
CA VAL A 99 7.80 -7.72 3.50
C VAL A 99 6.31 -8.06 3.52
N PRO A 100 5.62 -7.94 4.67
CA PRO A 100 4.18 -8.15 4.78
C PRO A 100 3.35 -7.19 3.93
N ALA A 101 2.23 -7.69 3.38
CA ALA A 101 1.31 -6.92 2.56
C ALA A 101 0.76 -5.67 3.27
N GLU A 102 0.54 -5.76 4.58
CA GLU A 102 0.06 -4.65 5.41
C GLU A 102 1.06 -3.50 5.50
N ASP A 103 2.36 -3.81 5.61
CA ASP A 103 3.42 -2.81 5.63
C ASP A 103 3.57 -2.13 4.27
N ILE A 104 3.43 -2.87 3.18
CA ILE A 104 3.42 -2.29 1.83
C ILE A 104 2.24 -1.32 1.67
N ARG A 105 1.03 -1.71 2.13
CA ARG A 105 -0.13 -0.80 2.11
C ARG A 105 0.09 0.43 2.97
N ARG A 106 0.67 0.26 4.14
CA ARG A 106 0.99 1.36 5.05
C ARG A 106 1.97 2.33 4.40
N LEU A 107 3.05 1.83 3.80
CA LEU A 107 4.03 2.62 3.04
C LEU A 107 3.36 3.44 1.93
N LEU A 108 2.49 2.80 1.13
CA LEU A 108 1.79 3.46 0.02
C LEU A 108 0.78 4.51 0.48
N ARG A 109 0.21 4.38 1.68
CA ARG A 109 -0.68 5.40 2.27
C ARG A 109 0.09 6.55 2.88
N GLU A 110 1.13 6.25 3.68
CA GLU A 110 1.91 7.24 4.43
C GLU A 110 2.87 8.04 3.54
N LYS A 111 3.34 7.43 2.47
CA LYS A 111 4.25 8.03 1.47
C LYS A 111 5.45 8.75 2.09
N PRO A 112 6.20 8.10 2.99
CA PRO A 112 7.37 8.72 3.59
C PRO A 112 8.43 9.04 2.53
N ALA A 113 9.30 10.00 2.83
CA ALA A 113 10.46 10.32 2.00
C ALA A 113 11.54 9.23 2.19
N ALA A 114 11.33 8.06 1.59
CA ALA A 114 12.20 6.90 1.69
C ALA A 114 12.36 6.21 0.33
N ARG A 115 13.33 5.32 0.20
CA ARG A 115 13.48 4.48 -0.99
C ARG A 115 12.61 3.23 -0.95
N GLY A 116 12.32 2.70 0.24
CA GLY A 116 11.48 1.51 0.35
C GLY A 116 11.56 0.78 1.68
N LEU A 117 11.07 -0.47 1.66
CA LEU A 117 11.08 -1.40 2.79
C LEU A 117 11.91 -2.64 2.47
N ALA A 118 12.54 -3.20 3.49
CA ALA A 118 13.25 -4.47 3.40
C ALA A 118 12.86 -5.41 4.54
N GLY A 119 12.68 -6.71 4.22
CA GLY A 119 12.65 -7.80 5.18
C GLY A 119 13.90 -8.64 5.01
N PRO A 120 15.05 -8.24 5.61
CA PRO A 120 16.33 -8.90 5.39
C PRO A 120 16.37 -10.30 6.00
N GLY A 121 17.23 -11.17 5.46
CA GLY A 121 17.57 -12.46 6.06
C GLY A 121 16.57 -13.60 5.84
N MET A 122 15.48 -13.43 5.13
CA MET A 122 14.46 -14.45 4.86
C MET A 122 14.00 -15.20 6.14
N PRO A 123 13.49 -14.49 7.17
CA PRO A 123 13.17 -15.08 8.46
C PRO A 123 12.02 -16.09 8.37
N ALA A 124 12.13 -17.19 9.11
CA ALA A 124 11.09 -18.20 9.16
C ALA A 124 9.77 -17.59 9.67
N GLY A 125 8.65 -18.02 9.07
CA GLY A 125 7.32 -17.45 9.38
C GLY A 125 7.02 -16.10 8.73
N SER A 126 7.99 -15.43 8.09
CA SER A 126 7.69 -14.28 7.25
C SER A 126 6.86 -14.68 6.02
N PRO A 127 6.12 -13.75 5.39
CA PRO A 127 5.23 -14.08 4.29
C PRO A 127 5.93 -14.88 3.17
N GLY A 128 5.46 -16.11 2.90
CA GLY A 128 6.02 -16.99 1.88
C GLY A 128 7.18 -17.89 2.33
N MET A 129 7.71 -17.69 3.55
CA MET A 129 8.85 -18.48 4.02
C MET A 129 8.46 -19.80 4.70
N GLY A 130 7.30 -19.87 5.35
CA GLY A 130 6.94 -21.06 6.13
C GLY A 130 7.85 -21.30 7.35
N GLY A 131 7.63 -22.43 8.04
CA GLY A 131 8.37 -22.79 9.25
C GLY A 131 7.82 -22.15 10.53
N PRO A 132 8.39 -22.47 11.70
CA PRO A 132 7.99 -21.84 12.96
C PRO A 132 8.38 -20.37 12.94
N PRO A 133 7.47 -19.47 13.39
CA PRO A 133 7.75 -18.03 13.37
C PRO A 133 8.97 -17.67 14.21
N GLU A 134 9.84 -16.85 13.65
CA GLU A 134 10.93 -16.19 14.36
C GLU A 134 10.73 -14.67 14.32
N ARG A 135 11.36 -13.96 15.26
CA ARG A 135 11.28 -12.50 15.31
C ARG A 135 12.09 -11.89 14.17
N TYR A 136 11.50 -10.89 13.51
CA TYR A 136 12.20 -10.12 12.48
C TYR A 136 11.71 -8.67 12.44
N ASP A 137 12.55 -7.80 11.89
CA ASP A 137 12.22 -6.41 11.65
C ASP A 137 12.00 -6.18 10.15
N VAL A 138 11.01 -5.35 9.83
CA VAL A 138 10.88 -4.69 8.53
C VAL A 138 11.57 -3.34 8.65
N ILE A 139 12.48 -3.08 7.73
CA ILE A 139 13.34 -1.90 7.72
C ILE A 139 12.88 -0.91 6.66
N LEU A 140 12.64 0.34 7.06
CA LEU A 140 12.55 1.47 6.14
C LEU A 140 13.95 1.92 5.80
N PHE A 141 14.29 2.02 4.51
CA PHE A 141 15.59 2.50 4.06
C PHE A 141 15.46 3.74 3.17
N GLU A 142 16.42 4.63 3.30
CA GLU A 142 16.48 5.92 2.62
C GLU A 142 17.92 6.25 2.24
N ASP A 143 18.14 7.36 1.55
CA ASP A 143 19.51 7.80 1.20
C ASP A 143 20.29 8.12 2.47
N GLY A 144 21.25 7.25 2.80
CA GLY A 144 22.15 7.41 3.94
C GLY A 144 21.59 6.98 5.31
N GLY A 145 20.40 6.35 5.38
CA GLY A 145 19.81 5.93 6.64
C GLY A 145 18.91 4.69 6.53
N GLN A 146 18.65 4.13 7.70
CA GLN A 146 17.66 3.06 7.84
C GLN A 146 17.04 3.10 9.24
N SER A 147 15.79 2.69 9.38
CA SER A 147 15.07 2.61 10.64
C SER A 147 14.13 1.42 10.67
N VAL A 148 13.79 0.94 11.87
CA VAL A 148 12.79 -0.11 12.01
C VAL A 148 11.42 0.45 11.69
N TYR A 149 10.74 -0.15 10.71
CA TYR A 149 9.39 0.21 10.29
C TYR A 149 8.33 -0.61 11.00
N ALA A 150 8.54 -1.93 11.12
CA ALA A 150 7.66 -2.85 11.87
C ALA A 150 8.48 -3.97 12.52
N ARG A 151 7.90 -4.63 13.54
CA ARG A 151 8.47 -5.79 14.23
C ARG A 151 7.46 -6.91 14.30
N TYR A 152 7.91 -8.13 14.08
CA TYR A 152 7.13 -9.36 14.06
C TYR A 152 7.70 -10.42 15.00
#